data_63afbfb92e39bdbb0a5527f4ce93c945
#
_entry.id   63afbfb92e39bdbb0a5527f4ce93c945
#
_cell.length_a   1.000
_cell.length_b   1.000
_cell.length_c   1.000
_cell.angle_alpha   90.00
_cell.angle_beta   90.00
_cell.angle_gamma   90.00
#
_symmetry.space_group_name_H-M   'P 1'
#
loop_
_entity.id
_entity.type
_entity.pdbx_description
1 polymer ?
#
loop_
_entity_poly.entity_id
_entity_poly.type
_entity_poly.pdbx_seq_one_letter_code
_entity_poly.pdbx_strand_id
1 'polypeptide(L)'
;MKILLAPNSFKESLDSVTISSILLEYLKNNSTTFFCKPLSDGGDGFLKIIEYNYQINDLNNNKIISYSDHIRQYPYIYNESGRTIYIETAELFGLKLIEESLRNPMIFNSESLGKMIAEFVKIKLSGKAEIEKIIIGVGGTSTIDAGFGACSRLGLKFFASGNNQLEVIPQNFNDVEKITFDKVHLPFQIKFIVDIDRQLIGDPGSIEVYGKQKGGNDYDLARIKNGIIHVLDLLKSGYGYKIPDNLNGSGGGLAAGFSIFYDSEIIPASKFIRQEILNDINPDEIDLVISGEGKFDYQSFEGKGTGVIIDLFKNTKCKIVLINGYSELPVNLSLPENLSIINISEFFSSRKESIKNTEKGIRIAADMIKSQFGL
;
A
#
# COMPACT_ATOMS: atom_id res chain seq x y z
N MET A 1 26.15 4.62 20.21
CA MET A 1 24.66 4.72 20.15
C MET A 1 24.13 3.94 18.96
N LYS A 2 23.02 3.19 19.11
CA LYS A 2 22.33 2.48 18.02
C LYS A 2 21.08 3.26 17.62
N ILE A 3 20.99 3.68 16.38
CA ILE A 3 19.89 4.50 15.86
C ILE A 3 19.14 3.74 14.75
N LEU A 4 17.83 3.65 14.87
CA LEU A 4 16.96 3.15 13.82
C LEU A 4 16.35 4.34 13.04
N LEU A 5 16.58 4.38 11.72
CA LEU A 5 15.92 5.29 10.80
C LEU A 5 14.79 4.54 10.10
N ALA A 6 13.54 4.81 10.46
CA ALA A 6 12.36 4.11 9.96
C ALA A 6 11.26 5.11 9.53
N PRO A 7 11.55 6.04 8.61
CA PRO A 7 10.54 6.98 8.12
C PRO A 7 9.53 6.30 7.20
N ASN A 8 8.29 6.81 7.20
CA ASN A 8 7.32 6.56 6.14
C ASN A 8 7.42 7.66 5.07
N SER A 9 6.77 7.47 3.93
CA SER A 9 6.75 8.46 2.85
C SER A 9 5.99 9.73 3.28
N PHE A 10 6.48 10.89 2.84
CA PHE A 10 5.76 12.15 2.92
C PHE A 10 4.99 12.32 1.61
N LYS A 11 3.73 11.93 1.63
CA LYS A 11 2.86 11.97 0.44
C LYS A 11 2.98 13.34 -0.25
N GLU A 12 3.07 13.34 -1.57
CA GLU A 12 3.22 14.53 -2.44
C GLU A 12 4.61 15.21 -2.36
N SER A 13 5.58 14.64 -1.62
CA SER A 13 6.88 15.29 -1.43
C SER A 13 8.06 14.33 -1.59
N LEU A 14 8.38 13.52 -0.58
CA LEU A 14 9.54 12.63 -0.57
C LEU A 14 9.15 11.20 -0.20
N ASP A 15 9.76 10.23 -0.86
CA ASP A 15 9.63 8.82 -0.50
C ASP A 15 10.49 8.47 0.73
N SER A 16 10.14 7.38 1.41
CA SER A 16 10.76 6.97 2.67
C SER A 16 12.24 6.59 2.53
N VAL A 17 12.67 6.06 1.38
CA VAL A 17 14.08 5.75 1.10
C VAL A 17 14.90 7.02 1.01
N THR A 18 14.39 8.02 0.28
CA THR A 18 15.04 9.34 0.17
C THR A 18 15.16 10.01 1.53
N ILE A 19 14.10 9.99 2.34
CA ILE A 19 14.12 10.55 3.71
C ILE A 19 15.16 9.84 4.57
N SER A 20 15.18 8.50 4.53
CA SER A 20 16.16 7.70 5.27
C SER A 20 17.60 8.04 4.87
N SER A 21 17.85 8.26 3.58
CA SER A 21 19.18 8.61 3.05
C SER A 21 19.63 10.00 3.50
N ILE A 22 18.73 10.99 3.47
CA ILE A 22 19.01 12.35 3.96
C ILE A 22 19.34 12.30 5.46
N LEU A 23 18.53 11.61 6.26
CA LEU A 23 18.78 11.49 7.70
C LEU A 23 20.11 10.80 7.98
N LEU A 24 20.43 9.71 7.28
CA LEU A 24 21.70 9.00 7.42
C LEU A 24 22.88 9.91 7.08
N GLU A 25 22.84 10.62 5.95
CA GLU A 25 23.90 11.53 5.52
C GLU A 25 24.18 12.61 6.58
N TYR A 26 23.11 13.19 7.13
CA TYR A 26 23.22 14.28 8.10
C TYR A 26 23.61 13.83 9.51
N LEU A 27 23.13 12.67 9.95
CA LEU A 27 23.33 12.20 11.32
C LEU A 27 24.60 11.33 11.48
N LYS A 28 25.15 10.81 10.37
CA LYS A 28 26.28 9.87 10.40
C LYS A 28 27.50 10.47 11.10
N ASN A 29 28.05 9.72 12.06
CA ASN A 29 29.30 9.98 12.71
C ASN A 29 30.05 8.67 13.04
N ASN A 30 31.27 8.74 13.54
CA ASN A 30 32.14 7.58 13.78
C ASN A 30 31.75 6.73 15.02
N SER A 31 30.87 7.23 15.89
CA SER A 31 30.50 6.57 17.16
C SER A 31 29.10 5.97 17.17
N THR A 32 28.37 6.06 16.06
CA THR A 32 26.97 5.68 15.97
C THR A 32 26.75 4.57 14.94
N THR A 33 25.99 3.55 15.32
CA THR A 33 25.52 2.49 14.39
C THR A 33 24.12 2.82 13.93
N PHE A 34 23.90 2.83 12.62
CA PHE A 34 22.60 3.11 12.01
C PHE A 34 21.99 1.86 11.40
N PHE A 35 20.71 1.66 11.68
CA PHE A 35 19.83 0.71 11.01
C PHE A 35 18.84 1.51 10.16
N CYS A 36 18.91 1.35 8.84
CA CYS A 36 18.02 2.05 7.92
C CYS A 36 16.93 1.11 7.46
N LYS A 37 15.71 1.33 7.91
CA LYS A 37 14.52 0.52 7.64
C LYS A 37 13.35 1.40 7.21
N PRO A 38 13.43 2.04 6.02
CA PRO A 38 12.33 2.84 5.50
C PRO A 38 11.07 2.00 5.41
N LEU A 39 9.92 2.60 5.75
CA LEU A 39 8.64 1.89 5.87
C LEU A 39 7.78 2.07 4.63
N SER A 40 6.92 1.08 4.39
CA SER A 40 5.82 1.15 3.44
C SER A 40 4.58 0.47 4.01
N ASP A 41 3.44 1.08 3.78
CA ASP A 41 2.11 0.56 4.10
C ASP A 41 1.46 -0.23 2.93
N GLY A 42 2.27 -0.64 1.94
CA GLY A 42 1.81 -1.36 0.74
C GLY A 42 1.35 -0.43 -0.39
N GLY A 43 1.29 0.88 -0.16
CA GLY A 43 0.93 1.88 -1.15
C GLY A 43 2.11 2.36 -2.01
N ASP A 44 2.04 3.64 -2.43
CA ASP A 44 3.07 4.26 -3.25
C ASP A 44 4.48 4.09 -2.68
N GLY A 45 5.40 3.58 -3.52
CA GLY A 45 6.80 3.34 -3.16
C GLY A 45 7.07 1.98 -2.53
N PHE A 46 6.09 1.07 -2.51
CA PHE A 46 6.26 -0.28 -1.98
C PHE A 46 7.43 -1.02 -2.65
N LEU A 47 7.53 -1.00 -3.99
CA LEU A 47 8.63 -1.65 -4.71
C LEU A 47 10.00 -1.05 -4.37
N LYS A 48 10.10 0.26 -4.16
CA LYS A 48 11.36 0.90 -3.74
C LYS A 48 11.83 0.41 -2.37
N ILE A 49 10.89 0.18 -1.45
CA ILE A 49 11.21 -0.37 -0.12
C ILE A 49 11.69 -1.81 -0.23
N ILE A 50 11.04 -2.61 -1.05
CA ILE A 50 11.47 -3.99 -1.31
C ILE A 50 12.87 -4.00 -1.95
N GLU A 51 13.08 -3.21 -2.98
CA GLU A 51 14.38 -3.05 -3.64
C GLU A 51 15.47 -2.64 -2.62
N TYR A 52 15.22 -1.61 -1.82
CA TYR A 52 16.14 -1.11 -0.81
C TYR A 52 16.55 -2.19 0.19
N ASN A 53 15.58 -2.90 0.76
CA ASN A 53 15.85 -3.94 1.74
C ASN A 53 16.63 -5.13 1.17
N TYR A 54 16.31 -5.55 -0.05
CA TYR A 54 17.01 -6.68 -0.69
C TYR A 54 18.36 -6.31 -1.28
N GLN A 55 18.59 -5.09 -1.73
CA GLN A 55 19.92 -4.63 -2.19
C GLN A 55 20.95 -4.61 -1.06
N ILE A 56 20.53 -4.30 0.17
CA ILE A 56 21.41 -4.32 1.34
C ILE A 56 21.75 -5.75 1.75
N ASN A 57 20.83 -6.69 1.59
CA ASN A 57 20.93 -8.05 2.12
C ASN A 57 21.39 -9.09 1.08
N ASP A 58 21.16 -8.87 -0.21
CA ASP A 58 21.47 -9.85 -1.27
C ASP A 58 21.63 -9.19 -2.65
N LEU A 59 22.82 -8.66 -2.91
CA LEU A 59 23.15 -7.92 -4.14
C LEU A 59 23.03 -8.71 -5.45
N ASN A 60 22.90 -10.05 -5.40
CA ASN A 60 23.05 -10.89 -6.58
C ASN A 60 21.74 -11.50 -7.13
N ASN A 61 20.64 -11.48 -6.38
CA ASN A 61 19.46 -12.31 -6.69
C ASN A 61 18.14 -11.55 -6.93
N ASN A 62 18.15 -10.21 -6.98
CA ASN A 62 16.94 -9.43 -7.22
C ASN A 62 17.00 -8.69 -8.55
N LYS A 63 15.95 -8.80 -9.33
CA LYS A 63 15.82 -8.11 -10.61
C LYS A 63 14.54 -7.30 -10.62
N ILE A 64 14.67 -6.01 -10.91
CA ILE A 64 13.54 -5.22 -11.37
C ILE A 64 13.28 -5.64 -12.80
N ILE A 65 12.11 -6.20 -13.03
CA ILE A 65 11.66 -6.67 -14.35
C ILE A 65 10.40 -5.90 -14.70
N SER A 66 10.18 -5.69 -15.99
CA SER A 66 8.94 -5.08 -16.47
C SER A 66 8.11 -6.12 -17.20
N TYR A 67 6.84 -6.23 -16.83
CA TYR A 67 5.82 -6.84 -17.66
C TYR A 67 5.33 -5.78 -18.65
N SER A 68 5.30 -6.11 -19.93
CA SER A 68 4.79 -5.23 -20.96
C SER A 68 3.52 -5.81 -21.56
N ASP A 69 2.42 -5.07 -21.48
CA ASP A 69 1.33 -5.25 -22.42
C ASP A 69 1.58 -4.31 -23.63
N HIS A 70 0.74 -4.37 -24.64
CA HIS A 70 0.93 -3.56 -25.87
C HIS A 70 0.89 -2.04 -25.66
N ILE A 71 0.52 -1.59 -24.46
CA ILE A 71 0.25 -0.18 -24.14
C ILE A 71 1.30 0.37 -23.16
N ARG A 72 1.74 -0.45 -22.17
CA ARG A 72 2.56 0.02 -21.06
C ARG A 72 3.47 -1.06 -20.48
N GLN A 73 4.56 -0.61 -19.86
CA GLN A 73 5.42 -1.45 -19.02
C GLN A 73 5.03 -1.28 -17.56
N TYR A 74 4.96 -2.39 -16.84
CA TYR A 74 4.60 -2.46 -15.43
C TYR A 74 5.77 -3.05 -14.64
N PRO A 75 6.39 -2.31 -13.72
CA PRO A 75 7.51 -2.80 -12.94
C PRO A 75 7.06 -3.84 -11.91
N TYR A 76 7.92 -4.81 -11.65
CA TYR A 76 7.80 -5.74 -10.54
C TYR A 76 9.20 -6.19 -10.09
N ILE A 77 9.31 -6.69 -8.87
CA ILE A 77 10.56 -7.28 -8.36
C ILE A 77 10.39 -8.79 -8.30
N TYR A 78 11.34 -9.52 -8.85
CA TYR A 78 11.48 -10.96 -8.66
C TYR A 78 12.67 -11.24 -7.74
N ASN A 79 12.38 -11.75 -6.54
CA ASN A 79 13.37 -12.28 -5.62
C ASN A 79 13.54 -13.78 -5.93
N GLU A 80 14.66 -14.11 -6.57
CA GLU A 80 14.95 -15.46 -7.02
C GLU A 80 15.18 -16.41 -5.83
N SER A 81 15.92 -15.98 -4.80
CA SER A 81 16.21 -16.81 -3.60
C SER A 81 14.94 -17.13 -2.81
N GLY A 82 14.03 -16.14 -2.67
CA GLY A 82 12.74 -16.32 -2.02
C GLY A 82 11.62 -16.80 -2.94
N ARG A 83 11.89 -17.01 -4.23
CA ARG A 83 10.90 -17.39 -5.26
C ARG A 83 9.64 -16.53 -5.21
N THR A 84 9.84 -15.23 -4.93
CA THR A 84 8.78 -14.29 -4.63
C THR A 84 8.73 -13.17 -5.65
N ILE A 85 7.53 -12.86 -6.14
CA ILE A 85 7.27 -11.67 -6.94
C ILE A 85 6.62 -10.61 -6.05
N TYR A 86 7.07 -9.37 -6.19
CA TYR A 86 6.45 -8.21 -5.55
C TYR A 86 5.86 -7.29 -6.61
N ILE A 87 4.64 -6.84 -6.37
CA ILE A 87 3.87 -5.96 -7.26
C ILE A 87 3.36 -4.77 -6.43
N GLU A 88 3.40 -3.58 -7.01
CA GLU A 88 2.78 -2.37 -6.47
C GLU A 88 1.59 -1.98 -7.33
N THR A 89 0.37 -1.99 -6.76
CA THR A 89 -0.84 -1.64 -7.53
C THR A 89 -0.86 -0.20 -8.00
N ALA A 90 -0.19 0.72 -7.29
CA ALA A 90 -0.05 2.11 -7.71
C ALA A 90 0.77 2.28 -9.01
N GLU A 91 1.63 1.32 -9.36
CA GLU A 91 2.35 1.28 -10.64
C GLU A 91 1.48 0.70 -11.78
N LEU A 92 0.42 -0.03 -11.47
CA LEU A 92 -0.48 -0.64 -12.46
C LEU A 92 -1.64 0.30 -12.83
N PHE A 93 -2.35 0.76 -11.83
CA PHE A 93 -3.56 1.60 -11.96
C PHE A 93 -3.65 2.64 -10.83
N GLY A 94 -2.52 3.28 -10.51
CA GLY A 94 -2.43 4.29 -9.48
C GLY A 94 -3.04 5.64 -9.86
N LEU A 95 -3.51 6.39 -8.87
CA LEU A 95 -3.99 7.77 -9.05
C LEU A 95 -2.92 8.69 -9.62
N LYS A 96 -1.64 8.48 -9.26
CA LYS A 96 -0.50 9.25 -9.76
C LYS A 96 -0.27 9.13 -11.28
N LEU A 97 -0.85 8.12 -11.90
CA LEU A 97 -0.71 7.83 -13.33
C LEU A 97 -1.75 8.54 -14.19
N ILE A 98 -2.75 9.19 -13.55
CA ILE A 98 -3.93 9.73 -14.20
C ILE A 98 -4.11 11.18 -13.75
N GLU A 99 -4.16 12.10 -14.70
CA GLU A 99 -4.52 13.48 -14.43
C GLU A 99 -5.89 13.55 -13.71
N GLU A 100 -6.02 14.44 -12.74
CA GLU A 100 -7.21 14.52 -11.89
C GLU A 100 -8.50 14.68 -12.71
N SER A 101 -8.45 15.48 -13.76
CA SER A 101 -9.57 15.72 -14.69
C SER A 101 -10.00 14.49 -15.51
N LEU A 102 -9.13 13.48 -15.62
CA LEU A 102 -9.38 12.25 -16.38
C LEU A 102 -9.74 11.06 -15.47
N ARG A 103 -9.78 11.25 -14.16
CA ARG A 103 -10.14 10.18 -13.23
C ARG A 103 -11.63 9.84 -13.37
N ASN A 104 -11.91 8.55 -13.56
CA ASN A 104 -13.28 8.06 -13.70
C ASN A 104 -13.41 6.64 -13.11
N PRO A 105 -13.86 6.47 -11.86
CA PRO A 105 -13.97 5.18 -11.21
C PRO A 105 -15.07 4.29 -11.80
N MET A 106 -15.96 4.83 -12.67
CA MET A 106 -16.98 4.05 -13.35
C MET A 106 -16.42 3.13 -14.43
N ILE A 107 -15.27 3.48 -15.04
CA ILE A 107 -14.66 2.74 -16.15
C ILE A 107 -13.29 2.14 -15.79
N PHE A 108 -12.62 2.61 -14.75
CA PHE A 108 -11.34 2.06 -14.35
C PHE A 108 -11.51 0.77 -13.56
N ASN A 109 -10.70 -0.22 -13.90
CA ASN A 109 -10.73 -1.53 -13.26
C ASN A 109 -9.30 -2.06 -13.01
N SER A 110 -9.21 -3.18 -12.33
CA SER A 110 -7.96 -3.82 -11.93
C SER A 110 -7.42 -4.85 -12.93
N GLU A 111 -7.89 -4.88 -14.19
CA GLU A 111 -7.57 -5.94 -15.14
C GLU A 111 -6.08 -6.11 -15.44
N SER A 112 -5.27 -5.04 -15.36
CA SER A 112 -3.82 -5.11 -15.56
C SER A 112 -3.14 -6.02 -14.55
N LEU A 113 -3.62 -6.07 -13.30
CA LEU A 113 -3.15 -7.04 -12.31
C LEU A 113 -3.47 -8.47 -12.73
N GLY A 114 -4.69 -8.72 -13.20
CA GLY A 114 -5.08 -10.05 -13.67
C GLY A 114 -4.28 -10.52 -14.89
N LYS A 115 -4.00 -9.63 -15.84
CA LYS A 115 -3.12 -9.90 -16.99
C LYS A 115 -1.72 -10.30 -16.53
N MET A 116 -1.17 -9.57 -15.56
CA MET A 116 0.15 -9.80 -15.01
C MET A 116 0.22 -11.14 -14.25
N ILE A 117 -0.78 -11.45 -13.42
CA ILE A 117 -0.88 -12.75 -12.75
C ILE A 117 -0.98 -13.89 -13.77
N ALA A 118 -1.79 -13.75 -14.82
CA ALA A 118 -1.93 -14.76 -15.87
C ALA A 118 -0.59 -15.02 -16.60
N GLU A 119 0.23 -13.97 -16.79
CA GLU A 119 1.56 -14.14 -17.39
C GLU A 119 2.51 -14.88 -16.45
N PHE A 120 2.48 -14.61 -15.14
CA PHE A 120 3.28 -15.37 -14.17
C PHE A 120 2.87 -16.83 -14.07
N VAL A 121 1.60 -17.16 -14.28
CA VAL A 121 1.16 -18.56 -14.44
C VAL A 121 1.88 -19.21 -15.62
N LYS A 122 1.92 -18.56 -16.78
CA LYS A 122 2.61 -19.09 -17.98
C LYS A 122 4.13 -19.22 -17.74
N ILE A 123 4.75 -18.23 -17.12
CA ILE A 123 6.19 -18.24 -16.79
C ILE A 123 6.51 -19.43 -15.90
N LYS A 124 5.76 -19.66 -14.82
CA LYS A 124 5.97 -20.81 -13.94
C LYS A 124 5.73 -22.14 -14.62
N LEU A 125 4.62 -22.29 -15.33
CA LEU A 125 4.28 -23.55 -16.03
C LEU A 125 5.26 -23.89 -17.14
N SER A 126 5.93 -22.90 -17.75
CA SER A 126 6.98 -23.13 -18.74
C SER A 126 8.36 -23.41 -18.13
N GLY A 127 8.50 -23.40 -16.81
CA GLY A 127 9.78 -23.61 -16.12
C GLY A 127 10.80 -22.47 -16.27
N LYS A 128 10.35 -21.28 -16.74
CA LYS A 128 11.24 -20.12 -16.92
C LYS A 128 11.65 -19.46 -15.61
N ALA A 129 10.80 -19.55 -14.58
CA ALA A 129 11.10 -19.09 -13.23
C ALA A 129 10.33 -19.90 -12.20
N GLU A 130 10.96 -20.11 -11.05
CA GLU A 130 10.35 -20.72 -9.88
C GLU A 130 9.63 -19.65 -9.06
N ILE A 131 8.30 -19.66 -9.09
CA ILE A 131 7.48 -18.69 -8.37
C ILE A 131 6.65 -19.44 -7.32
N GLU A 132 6.87 -19.19 -6.04
CA GLU A 132 6.09 -19.79 -4.95
C GLU A 132 5.01 -18.85 -4.42
N LYS A 133 5.28 -17.55 -4.44
CA LYS A 133 4.33 -16.54 -3.94
C LYS A 133 4.43 -15.22 -4.71
N ILE A 134 3.30 -14.51 -4.73
CA ILE A 134 3.21 -13.14 -5.24
C ILE A 134 2.69 -12.27 -4.08
N ILE A 135 3.44 -11.24 -3.73
CA ILE A 135 3.10 -10.26 -2.71
C ILE A 135 2.72 -8.95 -3.40
N ILE A 136 1.50 -8.49 -3.15
CA ILE A 136 0.90 -7.34 -3.82
C ILE A 136 0.66 -6.24 -2.81
N GLY A 137 1.37 -5.13 -2.94
CA GLY A 137 1.13 -3.92 -2.18
C GLY A 137 -0.11 -3.19 -2.71
N VAL A 138 -1.11 -2.97 -1.84
CA VAL A 138 -2.41 -2.39 -2.20
C VAL A 138 -2.58 -1.01 -1.62
N GLY A 139 -2.42 0.01 -2.44
CA GLY A 139 -2.63 1.40 -2.07
C GLY A 139 -2.56 2.32 -3.29
N GLY A 140 -2.97 3.58 -3.13
CA GLY A 140 -2.85 4.61 -4.17
C GLY A 140 -3.63 4.36 -5.48
N THR A 141 -4.61 3.44 -5.50
CA THR A 141 -5.31 2.99 -6.71
C THR A 141 -6.39 3.96 -7.19
N SER A 142 -6.63 3.99 -8.50
CA SER A 142 -7.73 4.74 -9.15
C SER A 142 -9.03 3.95 -9.28
N THR A 143 -9.03 2.65 -8.97
CA THR A 143 -10.13 1.71 -9.21
C THR A 143 -11.06 1.55 -8.00
N ILE A 144 -12.34 1.24 -8.26
CA ILE A 144 -13.35 0.81 -7.27
C ILE A 144 -14.16 -0.34 -7.90
N ASP A 145 -13.52 -1.45 -8.18
CA ASP A 145 -14.11 -2.57 -8.93
C ASP A 145 -14.18 -3.87 -8.12
N ALA A 146 -13.93 -3.80 -6.81
CA ALA A 146 -13.89 -4.97 -5.93
C ALA A 146 -12.99 -6.11 -6.48
N GLY A 147 -11.92 -5.77 -7.24
CA GLY A 147 -11.01 -6.76 -7.83
C GLY A 147 -11.62 -7.63 -8.94
N PHE A 148 -12.85 -7.38 -9.35
CA PHE A 148 -13.50 -8.17 -10.41
C PHE A 148 -12.78 -8.01 -11.75
N GLY A 149 -12.20 -6.83 -12.03
CA GLY A 149 -11.36 -6.62 -13.21
C GLY A 149 -10.15 -7.55 -13.24
N ALA A 150 -9.44 -7.73 -12.11
CA ALA A 150 -8.35 -8.70 -12.04
C ALA A 150 -8.84 -10.13 -12.28
N CYS A 151 -9.95 -10.52 -11.65
CA CYS A 151 -10.55 -11.83 -11.82
C CYS A 151 -11.05 -12.07 -13.28
N SER A 152 -11.41 -11.00 -14.03
CA SER A 152 -11.86 -11.14 -15.41
C SER A 152 -10.77 -11.74 -16.33
N ARG A 153 -9.51 -11.44 -16.06
CA ARG A 153 -8.36 -11.98 -16.80
C ARG A 153 -7.95 -13.38 -16.34
N LEU A 154 -8.60 -13.86 -15.28
CA LEU A 154 -8.41 -15.18 -14.69
C LEU A 154 -9.66 -16.07 -14.83
N GLY A 155 -10.58 -15.69 -15.72
CA GLY A 155 -11.72 -16.49 -16.14
C GLY A 155 -13.10 -16.00 -15.73
N LEU A 156 -13.22 -14.92 -14.94
CA LEU A 156 -14.51 -14.32 -14.57
C LEU A 156 -15.13 -13.58 -15.77
N LYS A 157 -16.42 -13.81 -16.04
CA LYS A 157 -17.17 -13.11 -17.10
C LYS A 157 -18.55 -12.72 -16.58
N PHE A 158 -18.98 -11.52 -16.96
CA PHE A 158 -20.31 -10.97 -16.68
C PHE A 158 -21.14 -10.90 -17.96
N PHE A 159 -22.42 -11.14 -17.82
CA PHE A 159 -23.38 -11.09 -18.93
C PHE A 159 -24.64 -10.35 -18.49
N ALA A 160 -25.16 -9.51 -19.38
CA ALA A 160 -26.51 -8.94 -19.30
C ALA A 160 -27.55 -9.89 -19.87
N SER A 161 -28.82 -9.44 -19.93
CA SER A 161 -29.92 -10.16 -20.58
C SER A 161 -29.57 -10.62 -21.99
N GLY A 162 -30.09 -11.78 -22.39
CA GLY A 162 -29.80 -12.34 -23.69
C GLY A 162 -28.38 -12.90 -23.89
N ASN A 163 -27.63 -13.16 -22.82
CA ASN A 163 -26.24 -13.62 -22.85
C ASN A 163 -25.27 -12.62 -23.52
N ASN A 164 -25.57 -11.34 -23.52
CA ASN A 164 -24.64 -10.30 -23.97
C ASN A 164 -23.51 -10.13 -22.97
N GLN A 165 -22.29 -10.46 -23.38
CA GLN A 165 -21.12 -10.32 -22.50
C GLN A 165 -20.84 -8.84 -22.20
N LEU A 166 -20.68 -8.52 -20.90
CA LEU A 166 -20.32 -7.19 -20.40
C LEU A 166 -18.82 -7.08 -20.16
N GLU A 167 -18.29 -5.91 -20.38
CA GLU A 167 -16.98 -5.54 -19.86
C GLU A 167 -17.06 -5.46 -18.33
N VAL A 168 -16.04 -6.00 -17.63
CA VAL A 168 -16.00 -6.05 -16.15
C VAL A 168 -15.50 -4.72 -15.61
N ILE A 169 -16.35 -3.71 -15.68
CA ILE A 169 -16.12 -2.34 -15.20
C ILE A 169 -17.30 -1.89 -14.34
N PRO A 170 -17.11 -1.00 -13.35
CA PRO A 170 -18.14 -0.63 -12.37
C PRO A 170 -19.45 -0.12 -12.98
N GLN A 171 -19.39 0.61 -14.10
CA GLN A 171 -20.60 1.13 -14.74
C GLN A 171 -21.58 0.04 -15.20
N ASN A 172 -21.09 -1.19 -15.45
CA ASN A 172 -21.88 -2.30 -15.95
C ASN A 172 -22.40 -3.24 -14.83
N PHE A 173 -21.94 -3.07 -13.59
CA PHE A 173 -22.22 -4.02 -12.51
C PHE A 173 -23.71 -4.15 -12.17
N ASN A 174 -24.50 -3.07 -12.33
CA ASN A 174 -25.93 -3.10 -12.09
C ASN A 174 -26.74 -3.85 -13.19
N ASP A 175 -26.11 -4.08 -14.34
CA ASP A 175 -26.75 -4.75 -15.49
C ASP A 175 -26.38 -6.23 -15.58
N VAL A 176 -25.63 -6.76 -14.61
CA VAL A 176 -25.19 -8.15 -14.58
C VAL A 176 -26.36 -9.07 -14.20
N GLU A 177 -26.73 -9.99 -15.09
CA GLU A 177 -27.75 -11.01 -14.82
C GLU A 177 -27.15 -12.40 -14.66
N LYS A 178 -26.00 -12.66 -15.29
CA LYS A 178 -25.32 -13.96 -15.24
C LYS A 178 -23.82 -13.80 -15.07
N ILE A 179 -23.26 -14.68 -14.25
CA ILE A 179 -21.83 -14.76 -14.00
C ILE A 179 -21.32 -16.13 -14.42
N THR A 180 -20.18 -16.20 -15.10
CA THR A 180 -19.46 -17.45 -15.32
C THR A 180 -18.02 -17.31 -14.85
N PHE A 181 -17.44 -18.39 -14.36
CA PHE A 181 -16.06 -18.39 -13.91
C PHE A 181 -15.36 -19.68 -14.36
N ASP A 182 -14.58 -19.57 -15.42
CA ASP A 182 -13.67 -20.61 -15.90
C ASP A 182 -12.30 -20.42 -15.22
N LYS A 183 -12.19 -20.95 -13.99
CA LYS A 183 -11.14 -20.66 -13.05
C LYS A 183 -9.75 -21.07 -13.56
N VAL A 184 -8.88 -20.12 -13.80
CA VAL A 184 -7.46 -20.37 -14.06
C VAL A 184 -6.81 -20.88 -12.76
N HIS A 185 -6.12 -22.02 -12.79
CA HIS A 185 -5.37 -22.50 -11.64
C HIS A 185 -4.14 -21.62 -11.38
N LEU A 186 -4.02 -21.11 -10.15
CA LEU A 186 -2.86 -20.33 -9.72
C LEU A 186 -1.87 -21.27 -9.00
N PRO A 187 -0.69 -21.56 -9.56
CA PRO A 187 0.28 -22.50 -8.99
C PRO A 187 1.19 -21.87 -7.94
N PHE A 188 0.80 -20.75 -7.34
CA PHE A 188 1.52 -19.99 -6.32
C PHE A 188 0.52 -19.32 -5.35
N GLN A 189 1.02 -18.92 -4.18
CA GLN A 189 0.24 -18.18 -3.21
C GLN A 189 0.12 -16.70 -3.60
N ILE A 190 -1.04 -16.10 -3.35
CA ILE A 190 -1.27 -14.66 -3.50
C ILE A 190 -1.42 -14.04 -2.10
N LYS A 191 -0.68 -12.97 -1.84
CA LYS A 191 -0.75 -12.20 -0.60
C LYS A 191 -0.93 -10.72 -0.91
N PHE A 192 -1.92 -10.09 -0.28
CA PHE A 192 -2.18 -8.66 -0.40
C PHE A 192 -1.76 -7.94 0.87
N ILE A 193 -0.89 -6.93 0.75
CA ILE A 193 -0.55 -6.02 1.85
C ILE A 193 -1.50 -4.84 1.78
N VAL A 194 -2.26 -4.61 2.85
CA VAL A 194 -3.32 -3.58 2.89
C VAL A 194 -3.10 -2.61 4.05
N ASP A 195 -3.29 -1.32 3.77
CA ASP A 195 -3.07 -0.25 4.76
C ASP A 195 -4.29 0.02 5.66
N ILE A 196 -5.49 -0.12 5.12
CA ILE A 196 -6.71 0.30 5.82
C ILE A 196 -7.53 -0.88 6.33
N ASP A 197 -8.16 -0.68 7.49
CA ASP A 197 -9.13 -1.61 8.08
C ASP A 197 -10.60 -1.16 7.83
N ARG A 198 -10.82 -0.25 6.89
CA ARG A 198 -12.16 0.21 6.52
C ARG A 198 -12.81 -0.75 5.56
N GLN A 199 -14.08 -1.10 5.83
CA GLN A 199 -14.87 -1.93 4.94
C GLN A 199 -15.12 -1.23 3.59
N LEU A 200 -15.20 -2.02 2.51
CA LEU A 200 -15.56 -1.54 1.18
C LEU A 200 -16.96 -0.93 1.20
N ILE A 201 -17.92 -1.66 1.76
CA ILE A 201 -19.30 -1.28 1.94
C ILE A 201 -19.55 -1.04 3.43
N GLY A 202 -19.99 0.15 3.80
CA GLY A 202 -20.23 0.57 5.17
C GLY A 202 -20.96 1.89 5.23
N ASP A 203 -21.08 2.47 6.43
CA ASP A 203 -21.69 3.79 6.64
C ASP A 203 -20.80 4.66 7.58
N PRO A 204 -19.85 5.46 6.99
CA PRO A 204 -19.42 5.44 5.60
C PRO A 204 -18.41 4.32 5.31
N GLY A 205 -18.53 3.69 4.12
CA GLY A 205 -17.57 2.73 3.59
C GLY A 205 -16.37 3.40 2.89
N SER A 206 -15.43 2.58 2.39
CA SER A 206 -14.28 3.12 1.66
C SER A 206 -14.66 3.71 0.30
N ILE A 207 -15.77 3.27 -0.30
CA ILE A 207 -16.30 3.83 -1.56
C ILE A 207 -16.61 5.31 -1.37
N GLU A 208 -17.35 5.67 -0.32
CA GLU A 208 -17.75 7.05 -0.04
C GLU A 208 -16.56 7.91 0.40
N VAL A 209 -15.69 7.37 1.25
CA VAL A 209 -14.57 8.13 1.84
C VAL A 209 -13.49 8.44 0.81
N TYR A 210 -13.13 7.46 -0.03
CA TYR A 210 -12.01 7.59 -0.97
C TYR A 210 -12.42 7.74 -2.43
N GLY A 211 -13.71 7.59 -2.76
CA GLY A 211 -14.17 7.60 -4.14
C GLY A 211 -14.08 8.98 -4.82
N LYS A 212 -14.25 10.06 -4.05
CA LYS A 212 -14.17 11.43 -4.59
C LYS A 212 -12.78 11.75 -5.14
N GLN A 213 -11.71 11.37 -4.44
CA GLN A 213 -10.34 11.55 -4.95
C GLN A 213 -10.04 10.72 -6.22
N LYS A 214 -10.84 9.67 -6.47
CA LYS A 214 -10.77 8.83 -7.69
C LYS A 214 -11.62 9.37 -8.84
N GLY A 215 -12.22 10.56 -8.67
CA GLY A 215 -13.01 11.25 -9.70
C GLY A 215 -14.50 10.94 -9.67
N GLY A 216 -15.00 10.17 -8.69
CA GLY A 216 -16.43 9.87 -8.55
C GLY A 216 -17.20 11.00 -7.87
N ASN A 217 -18.33 11.39 -8.43
CA ASN A 217 -19.32 12.20 -7.73
C ASN A 217 -20.26 11.31 -6.88
N ASP A 218 -21.12 11.89 -6.06
CA ASP A 218 -21.98 11.14 -5.15
C ASP A 218 -22.93 10.17 -5.88
N TYR A 219 -23.41 10.53 -7.08
CA TYR A 219 -24.23 9.65 -7.91
C TYR A 219 -23.44 8.44 -8.44
N ASP A 220 -22.23 8.69 -8.96
CA ASP A 220 -21.36 7.61 -9.47
C ASP A 220 -20.99 6.64 -8.35
N LEU A 221 -20.63 7.16 -7.17
CA LEU A 221 -20.23 6.34 -6.02
C LEU A 221 -21.41 5.49 -5.50
N ALA A 222 -22.62 6.05 -5.45
CA ALA A 222 -23.82 5.30 -5.09
C ALA A 222 -24.11 4.19 -6.12
N ARG A 223 -23.95 4.50 -7.41
CA ARG A 223 -24.14 3.53 -8.50
C ARG A 223 -23.11 2.40 -8.45
N ILE A 224 -21.84 2.71 -8.20
CA ILE A 224 -20.78 1.72 -8.01
C ILE A 224 -21.11 0.81 -6.80
N LYS A 225 -21.44 1.43 -5.65
CA LYS A 225 -21.81 0.69 -4.43
C LYS A 225 -22.94 -0.29 -4.67
N ASN A 226 -24.04 0.18 -5.29
CA ASN A 226 -25.20 -0.66 -5.61
C ASN A 226 -24.81 -1.79 -6.58
N GLY A 227 -24.01 -1.50 -7.60
CA GLY A 227 -23.54 -2.49 -8.56
C GLY A 227 -22.64 -3.56 -7.92
N ILE A 228 -21.74 -3.18 -7.01
CA ILE A 228 -20.93 -4.15 -6.27
C ILE A 228 -21.83 -5.03 -5.39
N ILE A 229 -22.79 -4.44 -4.65
CA ILE A 229 -23.74 -5.19 -3.83
C ILE A 229 -24.53 -6.18 -4.70
N HIS A 230 -25.04 -5.72 -5.83
CA HIS A 230 -25.79 -6.56 -6.77
C HIS A 230 -24.97 -7.76 -7.25
N VAL A 231 -23.71 -7.57 -7.66
CA VAL A 231 -22.83 -8.67 -8.08
C VAL A 231 -22.54 -9.63 -6.92
N LEU A 232 -22.30 -9.11 -5.70
CA LEU A 232 -22.06 -9.92 -4.50
C LEU A 232 -23.30 -10.77 -4.15
N ASP A 233 -24.50 -10.20 -4.25
CA ASP A 233 -25.76 -10.91 -4.00
C ASP A 233 -26.00 -12.02 -5.05
N LEU A 234 -25.69 -11.77 -6.31
CA LEU A 234 -25.73 -12.80 -7.35
C LEU A 234 -24.73 -13.93 -7.07
N LEU A 235 -23.48 -13.59 -6.69
CA LEU A 235 -22.46 -14.58 -6.33
C LEU A 235 -22.91 -15.44 -5.14
N LYS A 236 -23.48 -14.82 -4.11
CA LYS A 236 -23.93 -15.51 -2.90
C LYS A 236 -25.16 -16.38 -3.16
N SER A 237 -26.24 -15.81 -3.72
CA SER A 237 -27.53 -16.47 -3.87
C SER A 237 -27.61 -17.35 -5.12
N GLY A 238 -27.01 -16.91 -6.23
CA GLY A 238 -27.08 -17.60 -7.53
C GLY A 238 -26.02 -18.69 -7.71
N TYR A 239 -24.83 -18.51 -7.10
CA TYR A 239 -23.67 -19.37 -7.35
C TYR A 239 -23.06 -19.97 -6.08
N GLY A 240 -23.59 -19.66 -4.89
CA GLY A 240 -23.16 -20.27 -3.61
C GLY A 240 -21.76 -19.84 -3.13
N TYR A 241 -21.23 -18.73 -3.63
CA TYR A 241 -19.96 -18.21 -3.14
C TYR A 241 -20.08 -17.69 -1.70
N LYS A 242 -19.06 -17.94 -0.90
CA LYS A 242 -18.95 -17.34 0.44
C LYS A 242 -18.43 -15.92 0.30
N ILE A 243 -19.27 -14.95 0.65
CA ILE A 243 -18.87 -13.55 0.70
C ILE A 243 -18.39 -13.27 2.13
N PRO A 244 -17.15 -12.76 2.34
CA PRO A 244 -16.67 -12.38 3.67
C PRO A 244 -17.57 -11.30 4.30
N ASP A 245 -17.85 -11.42 5.61
CA ASP A 245 -18.65 -10.41 6.34
C ASP A 245 -17.93 -9.06 6.40
N ASN A 246 -16.60 -9.07 6.41
CA ASN A 246 -15.76 -7.88 6.37
C ASN A 246 -15.01 -7.84 5.02
N LEU A 247 -15.54 -7.06 4.09
CA LEU A 247 -14.90 -6.80 2.81
C LEU A 247 -13.94 -5.62 2.97
N ASN A 248 -12.64 -5.90 3.09
CA ASN A 248 -11.62 -4.86 3.16
C ASN A 248 -11.68 -3.93 1.95
N GLY A 249 -11.70 -2.62 2.19
CA GLY A 249 -11.90 -1.60 1.15
C GLY A 249 -10.60 -1.07 0.51
N SER A 250 -9.43 -1.56 0.93
CA SER A 250 -8.15 -1.14 0.34
C SER A 250 -8.14 -1.38 -1.17
N GLY A 251 -7.59 -0.41 -1.90
CA GLY A 251 -7.52 -0.49 -3.36
C GLY A 251 -8.88 -0.61 -4.06
N GLY A 252 -9.96 -0.09 -3.45
CA GLY A 252 -11.31 -0.20 -3.99
C GLY A 252 -11.88 -1.61 -3.88
N GLY A 253 -11.51 -2.34 -2.82
CA GLY A 253 -11.98 -3.69 -2.54
C GLY A 253 -11.19 -4.80 -3.26
N LEU A 254 -10.04 -4.47 -3.82
CA LEU A 254 -9.25 -5.38 -4.67
C LEU A 254 -9.00 -6.74 -4.00
N ALA A 255 -8.39 -6.73 -2.81
CA ALA A 255 -8.03 -7.96 -2.11
C ALA A 255 -9.26 -8.75 -1.66
N ALA A 256 -10.28 -8.06 -1.15
CA ALA A 256 -11.50 -8.69 -0.65
C ALA A 256 -12.29 -9.40 -1.75
N GLY A 257 -12.50 -8.73 -2.89
CA GLY A 257 -13.21 -9.35 -3.99
C GLY A 257 -12.41 -10.45 -4.69
N PHE A 258 -11.08 -10.28 -4.81
CA PHE A 258 -10.22 -11.34 -5.33
C PHE A 258 -10.30 -12.62 -4.47
N SER A 259 -10.37 -12.48 -3.13
CA SER A 259 -10.46 -13.61 -2.19
C SER A 259 -11.78 -14.40 -2.30
N ILE A 260 -12.81 -13.87 -2.93
CA ILE A 260 -14.06 -14.61 -3.21
C ILE A 260 -13.80 -15.74 -4.20
N PHE A 261 -12.91 -15.53 -5.16
CA PHE A 261 -12.63 -16.47 -6.28
C PHE A 261 -11.37 -17.29 -6.06
N TYR A 262 -10.37 -16.74 -5.36
CA TYR A 262 -9.06 -17.35 -5.15
C TYR A 262 -8.68 -17.37 -3.69
N ASP A 263 -8.07 -18.48 -3.26
CA ASP A 263 -7.41 -18.52 -1.96
C ASP A 263 -6.26 -17.49 -1.95
N SER A 264 -6.37 -16.50 -1.08
CA SER A 264 -5.42 -15.42 -0.94
C SER A 264 -5.37 -14.91 0.49
N GLU A 265 -4.18 -14.51 0.95
CA GLU A 265 -3.97 -13.96 2.28
C GLU A 265 -4.03 -12.43 2.23
N ILE A 266 -4.86 -11.82 3.08
CA ILE A 266 -4.88 -10.37 3.28
C ILE A 266 -4.08 -10.05 4.53
N ILE A 267 -2.97 -9.35 4.38
CA ILE A 267 -2.01 -9.05 5.45
C ILE A 267 -2.08 -7.56 5.76
N PRO A 268 -2.40 -7.15 7.00
CA PRO A 268 -2.27 -5.77 7.42
C PRO A 268 -0.83 -5.26 7.24
N ALA A 269 -0.67 -4.03 6.77
CA ALA A 269 0.64 -3.39 6.59
C ALA A 269 1.46 -3.41 7.88
N SER A 270 0.81 -3.24 9.03
CA SER A 270 1.45 -3.33 10.34
C SER A 270 2.13 -4.68 10.59
N LYS A 271 1.48 -5.78 10.19
CA LYS A 271 2.04 -7.13 10.30
C LYS A 271 3.22 -7.30 9.33
N PHE A 272 3.09 -6.83 8.10
CA PHE A 272 4.16 -6.86 7.10
C PHE A 272 5.39 -6.07 7.57
N ILE A 273 5.20 -4.84 8.08
CA ILE A 273 6.28 -4.01 8.61
C ILE A 273 7.03 -4.74 9.73
N ARG A 274 6.30 -5.34 10.70
CA ARG A 274 6.93 -6.04 11.84
C ARG A 274 7.68 -7.30 11.41
N GLN A 275 7.11 -8.08 10.51
CA GLN A 275 7.60 -9.43 10.19
C GLN A 275 8.59 -9.47 9.03
N GLU A 276 8.55 -8.48 8.12
CA GLU A 276 9.39 -8.47 6.92
C GLU A 276 10.40 -7.30 6.94
N ILE A 277 10.00 -6.10 7.39
CA ILE A 277 10.89 -4.93 7.37
C ILE A 277 11.73 -4.84 8.64
N LEU A 278 11.11 -5.05 9.81
CA LEU A 278 11.75 -4.89 11.12
C LEU A 278 12.07 -6.22 11.82
N ASN A 279 12.08 -7.33 11.09
CA ASN A 279 12.26 -8.67 11.64
C ASN A 279 13.62 -8.89 12.36
N ASP A 280 14.64 -8.13 11.99
CA ASP A 280 16.00 -8.15 12.54
C ASP A 280 16.27 -7.05 13.58
N ILE A 281 15.24 -6.26 13.92
CA ILE A 281 15.35 -5.17 14.91
C ILE A 281 14.89 -5.66 16.28
N ASN A 282 15.82 -5.65 17.25
CA ASN A 282 15.48 -5.84 18.66
C ASN A 282 15.23 -4.47 19.31
N PRO A 283 13.99 -4.12 19.72
CA PRO A 283 13.66 -2.81 20.26
C PRO A 283 14.46 -2.44 21.53
N ASP A 284 14.86 -3.42 22.34
CA ASP A 284 15.60 -3.19 23.58
C ASP A 284 17.08 -2.81 23.35
N GLU A 285 17.57 -3.01 22.13
CA GLU A 285 18.93 -2.67 21.73
C GLU A 285 19.06 -1.32 21.02
N ILE A 286 17.95 -0.66 20.71
CA ILE A 286 17.93 0.63 20.02
C ILE A 286 17.86 1.75 21.05
N ASP A 287 18.77 2.73 20.95
CA ASP A 287 18.82 3.89 21.82
C ASP A 287 17.89 5.02 21.34
N LEU A 288 17.79 5.19 20.02
CA LEU A 288 16.98 6.22 19.38
C LEU A 288 16.32 5.68 18.11
N VAL A 289 15.04 5.88 17.97
CA VAL A 289 14.33 5.67 16.68
C VAL A 289 13.86 6.99 16.12
N ILE A 290 14.14 7.21 14.84
CA ILE A 290 13.67 8.37 14.06
C ILE A 290 12.73 7.85 13.01
N SER A 291 11.47 8.27 13.09
CA SER A 291 10.40 7.92 12.16
C SER A 291 9.61 9.16 11.77
N GLY A 292 8.49 9.02 11.14
CA GLY A 292 7.58 10.10 10.78
C GLY A 292 6.89 9.88 9.46
N GLU A 293 6.01 10.82 9.12
CA GLU A 293 5.19 10.78 7.92
C GLU A 293 4.72 12.19 7.50
N GLY A 294 4.10 12.31 6.33
CA GLY A 294 3.63 13.62 5.84
C GLY A 294 2.57 14.27 6.72
N LYS A 295 1.58 13.50 7.19
CA LYS A 295 0.53 13.94 8.12
C LYS A 295 0.43 12.93 9.25
N PHE A 296 0.70 13.37 10.47
CA PHE A 296 0.55 12.58 11.68
C PHE A 296 -0.78 12.93 12.37
N ASP A 297 -1.72 12.01 12.36
CA ASP A 297 -3.03 12.18 12.96
C ASP A 297 -3.49 10.91 13.69
N TYR A 298 -4.75 10.88 14.15
CA TYR A 298 -5.30 9.72 14.85
C TYR A 298 -5.20 8.43 14.03
N GLN A 299 -5.38 8.50 12.71
CA GLN A 299 -5.29 7.34 11.83
C GLN A 299 -3.87 6.75 11.77
N SER A 300 -2.84 7.52 12.11
CA SER A 300 -1.46 7.04 12.17
C SER A 300 -1.28 5.94 13.23
N PHE A 301 -2.12 5.91 14.27
CA PHE A 301 -2.12 4.85 15.29
C PHE A 301 -2.90 3.59 14.87
N GLU A 302 -3.68 3.66 13.80
CA GLU A 302 -4.53 2.56 13.32
C GLU A 302 -3.76 1.56 12.41
N GLY A 303 -2.49 1.29 12.70
CA GLY A 303 -1.70 0.28 11.99
C GLY A 303 -0.84 0.79 10.85
N LYS A 304 -0.72 2.12 10.67
CA LYS A 304 0.24 2.72 9.74
C LYS A 304 1.67 2.60 10.25
N GLY A 305 2.65 2.79 9.35
CA GLY A 305 4.07 2.60 9.65
C GLY A 305 4.56 3.32 10.91
N THR A 306 4.22 4.61 11.06
CA THR A 306 4.57 5.42 12.24
C THR A 306 3.96 4.88 13.52
N GLY A 307 2.70 4.45 13.49
CA GLY A 307 2.02 3.81 14.64
C GLY A 307 2.66 2.49 15.04
N VAL A 308 3.13 1.70 14.07
CA VAL A 308 3.89 0.46 14.35
C VAL A 308 5.18 0.76 15.11
N ILE A 309 5.90 1.82 14.74
CA ILE A 309 7.11 2.26 15.44
C ILE A 309 6.76 2.67 16.87
N ILE A 310 5.77 3.53 17.05
CA ILE A 310 5.35 3.96 18.39
C ILE A 310 5.02 2.73 19.27
N ASP A 311 4.23 1.80 18.74
CA ASP A 311 3.79 0.63 19.49
C ASP A 311 4.94 -0.32 19.86
N LEU A 312 5.95 -0.46 19.00
CA LEU A 312 7.13 -1.27 19.27
C LEU A 312 8.03 -0.67 20.37
N PHE A 313 8.16 0.66 20.43
CA PHE A 313 9.14 1.32 21.26
C PHE A 313 8.59 2.06 22.48
N LYS A 314 7.25 2.26 22.59
CA LYS A 314 6.60 3.03 23.66
C LYS A 314 6.92 2.57 25.09
N ASN A 315 7.19 1.28 25.28
CA ASN A 315 7.46 0.68 26.60
C ASN A 315 8.95 0.32 26.79
N THR A 316 9.83 0.80 25.93
CA THR A 316 11.29 0.58 26.01
C THR A 316 12.00 1.83 26.55
N LYS A 317 13.31 1.74 26.77
CA LYS A 317 14.17 2.90 27.11
C LYS A 317 14.53 3.75 25.88
N CYS A 318 14.23 3.26 24.69
CA CYS A 318 14.48 3.94 23.43
C CYS A 318 13.77 5.29 23.36
N LYS A 319 14.42 6.33 22.88
CA LYS A 319 13.78 7.60 22.58
C LYS A 319 13.16 7.54 21.18
N ILE A 320 11.95 8.06 21.04
CA ILE A 320 11.22 8.11 19.78
C ILE A 320 11.16 9.57 19.31
N VAL A 321 11.69 9.84 18.13
CA VAL A 321 11.53 11.15 17.48
C VAL A 321 10.75 10.95 16.20
N LEU A 322 9.60 11.63 16.09
CA LEU A 322 8.82 11.69 14.87
C LEU A 322 9.08 13.01 14.16
N ILE A 323 9.57 12.93 12.93
CA ILE A 323 9.66 14.06 12.01
C ILE A 323 8.43 13.97 11.11
N ASN A 324 7.51 14.92 11.22
CA ASN A 324 6.29 14.92 10.44
C ASN A 324 6.22 16.15 9.54
N GLY A 325 5.50 16.06 8.43
CA GLY A 325 5.13 17.23 7.66
C GLY A 325 4.34 18.22 8.52
N TYR A 326 3.32 17.71 9.18
CA TYR A 326 2.53 18.39 10.21
C TYR A 326 1.76 17.37 11.05
N SER A 327 1.24 17.79 12.22
CA SER A 327 0.45 16.95 13.11
C SER A 327 -0.93 17.54 13.36
N GLU A 328 -1.96 16.68 13.34
CA GLU A 328 -3.35 17.01 13.73
C GLU A 328 -3.81 15.97 14.77
N LEU A 329 -3.45 16.21 16.02
CA LEU A 329 -3.79 15.30 17.12
C LEU A 329 -4.93 15.84 17.98
N PRO A 330 -5.82 14.98 18.50
CA PRO A 330 -6.81 15.38 19.49
C PRO A 330 -6.13 15.99 20.74
N VAL A 331 -6.72 17.05 21.30
CA VAL A 331 -6.17 17.78 22.45
C VAL A 331 -5.94 16.86 23.68
N ASN A 332 -6.72 15.80 23.82
CA ASN A 332 -6.67 14.88 24.97
C ASN A 332 -5.91 13.57 24.69
N LEU A 333 -5.17 13.49 23.57
CA LEU A 333 -4.41 12.30 23.26
C LEU A 333 -3.16 12.23 24.15
N SER A 334 -3.06 11.17 24.96
CA SER A 334 -1.85 10.90 25.73
C SER A 334 -0.81 10.24 24.83
N LEU A 335 0.34 10.87 24.68
CA LEU A 335 1.49 10.32 23.96
C LEU A 335 2.44 9.63 24.94
N PRO A 336 3.23 8.62 24.48
CA PRO A 336 4.26 8.01 25.30
C PRO A 336 5.29 9.04 25.79
N GLU A 337 5.76 8.90 27.05
CA GLU A 337 6.74 9.81 27.65
C GLU A 337 8.09 9.87 26.92
N ASN A 338 8.45 8.80 26.22
CA ASN A 338 9.69 8.70 25.46
C ASN A 338 9.55 9.20 24.01
N LEU A 339 8.38 9.78 23.62
CA LEU A 339 8.10 10.25 22.28
C LEU A 339 8.20 11.78 22.20
N SER A 340 8.89 12.29 21.20
CA SER A 340 8.92 13.70 20.80
C SER A 340 8.55 13.87 19.34
N ILE A 341 7.92 15.00 19.00
CA ILE A 341 7.42 15.30 17.65
C ILE A 341 8.11 16.58 17.16
N ILE A 342 8.58 16.57 15.91
CA ILE A 342 9.08 17.71 15.17
C ILE A 342 8.22 17.86 13.92
N ASN A 343 7.50 18.98 13.80
CA ASN A 343 6.72 19.28 12.61
C ASN A 343 7.51 20.21 11.70
N ILE A 344 7.87 19.75 10.51
CA ILE A 344 8.65 20.56 9.57
C ILE A 344 7.86 21.78 9.05
N SER A 345 6.52 21.74 9.10
CA SER A 345 5.68 22.90 8.74
C SER A 345 5.96 24.12 9.63
N GLU A 346 6.45 23.94 10.85
CA GLU A 346 6.77 25.03 11.79
C GLU A 346 8.02 25.82 11.38
N PHE A 347 8.84 25.30 10.46
CA PHE A 347 10.04 25.97 9.94
C PHE A 347 9.75 26.90 8.74
N PHE A 348 8.53 26.94 8.26
CA PHE A 348 8.14 27.66 7.04
C PHE A 348 6.92 28.55 7.27
N SER A 349 6.75 29.55 6.40
CA SER A 349 5.64 30.52 6.50
C SER A 349 4.27 29.93 6.14
N SER A 350 4.25 28.80 5.42
CA SER A 350 3.02 28.12 5.01
C SER A 350 3.24 26.63 4.77
N ARG A 351 2.15 25.85 4.88
CA ARG A 351 2.16 24.40 4.56
C ARG A 351 2.59 24.15 3.10
N LYS A 352 2.17 24.99 2.16
CA LYS A 352 2.58 24.86 0.75
C LYS A 352 4.09 25.04 0.57
N GLU A 353 4.68 25.97 1.30
CA GLU A 353 6.11 26.19 1.31
C GLU A 353 6.86 25.01 1.95
N SER A 354 6.35 24.47 3.07
CA SER A 354 6.88 23.29 3.73
C SER A 354 6.92 22.07 2.79
N ILE A 355 5.84 21.79 2.05
CA ILE A 355 5.77 20.69 1.08
C ILE A 355 6.84 20.85 -0.01
N LYS A 356 7.04 22.06 -0.53
CA LYS A 356 8.07 22.32 -1.56
C LYS A 356 9.50 22.22 -1.04
N ASN A 357 9.68 22.45 0.26
CA ASN A 357 11.01 22.48 0.90
C ASN A 357 11.17 21.37 1.94
N THR A 358 10.50 20.23 1.77
CA THR A 358 10.50 19.10 2.71
C THR A 358 11.92 18.65 3.04
N GLU A 359 12.79 18.51 2.04
CA GLU A 359 14.19 18.14 2.25
C GLU A 359 14.89 19.10 3.21
N LYS A 360 14.75 20.43 2.99
CA LYS A 360 15.29 21.44 3.88
C LYS A 360 14.73 21.32 5.30
N GLY A 361 13.43 21.05 5.43
CA GLY A 361 12.76 20.82 6.71
C GLY A 361 13.32 19.61 7.46
N ILE A 362 13.56 18.50 6.74
CA ILE A 362 14.18 17.29 7.32
C ILE A 362 15.62 17.57 7.79
N ARG A 363 16.40 18.35 7.03
CA ARG A 363 17.77 18.75 7.41
C ARG A 363 17.77 19.59 8.69
N ILE A 364 16.87 20.57 8.83
CA ILE A 364 16.70 21.35 10.06
C ILE A 364 16.33 20.44 11.24
N ALA A 365 15.39 19.53 11.05
CA ALA A 365 15.01 18.55 12.08
C ALA A 365 16.22 17.66 12.49
N ALA A 366 17.03 17.23 11.53
CA ALA A 366 18.24 16.46 11.80
C ALA A 366 19.27 17.24 12.64
N ASP A 367 19.45 18.54 12.37
CA ASP A 367 20.34 19.41 13.18
C ASP A 367 19.81 19.57 14.62
N MET A 368 18.50 19.68 14.80
CA MET A 368 17.88 19.70 16.15
C MET A 368 18.14 18.39 16.89
N ILE A 369 18.00 17.24 16.21
CA ILE A 369 18.28 15.91 16.78
C ILE A 369 19.76 15.78 17.15
N LYS A 370 20.68 16.23 16.30
CA LYS A 370 22.12 16.26 16.63
C LYS A 370 22.38 17.02 17.91
N SER A 371 21.83 18.22 18.02
CA SER A 371 22.01 19.06 19.21
C SER A 371 21.45 18.41 20.47
N GLN A 372 20.28 17.78 20.36
CA GLN A 372 19.59 17.16 21.48
C GLN A 372 20.27 15.88 21.99
N PHE A 373 20.80 15.06 21.08
CA PHE A 373 21.36 13.74 21.41
C PHE A 373 22.89 13.67 21.36
N GLY A 374 23.59 14.78 21.04
CA GLY A 374 25.04 14.86 20.99
C GLY A 374 25.65 14.03 19.84
N LEU A 375 25.04 14.03 18.68
CA LEU A 375 25.42 13.27 17.47
C LEU A 375 26.47 14.02 16.63
#